data_344da5dddfda71c4081f08c977a6616e
#
_entry.id   344da5dddfda71c4081f08c977a6616e
#
_cell.length_a   1.000
_cell.length_b   1.000
_cell.length_c   1.000
_cell.angle_alpha   90.00
_cell.angle_beta   90.00
_cell.angle_gamma   90.00
#
_symmetry.space_group_name_H-M   'P 1'
#
loop_
_entity.id
_entity.type
_entity.pdbx_description
1 polymer ?
#
loop_
_entity_poly.entity_id
_entity_poly.type
_entity_poly.pdbx_seq_one_letter_code
_entity_poly.pdbx_strand_id
1 'polypeptide(L)'
;MTRQKGGKREGKQMTEREKMLAGELYDCGDRELLDRWHRAKNLVRDYNQTDSDNLAEKDRILGELLGGRGDNLWITAPFYVDYGNNIYFGNNCEVNMNCTFLDDNRIVIGDNALIAPNVQIYTAFHPTDARDRFGEAREDGSFAFCKTQTAPVVIGDNVWIGGGAIIMPGVTIGDNVVIGAGSVVTRDIPSDTIAYGSPCRVIR
;
A
#
# COMPACT_ATOMS: atom_id res chain seq x y z
N MET A 1 -42.86 27.31 30.39
CA MET A 1 -41.41 27.22 30.22
C MET A 1 -41.01 25.80 29.93
N THR A 2 -40.89 25.46 28.65
CA THR A 2 -40.61 24.11 28.17
C THR A 2 -39.12 24.00 27.91
N ARG A 3 -38.41 23.18 28.69
CA ARG A 3 -36.98 22.89 28.48
C ARG A 3 -36.84 21.98 27.27
N GLN A 4 -36.18 22.45 26.18
CA GLN A 4 -35.71 21.68 25.10
C GLN A 4 -34.54 20.78 25.60
N LYS A 5 -34.71 19.47 25.48
CA LYS A 5 -33.62 18.51 25.69
C LYS A 5 -32.71 18.55 24.44
N GLY A 6 -31.48 19.04 24.63
CA GLY A 6 -30.43 18.96 23.61
C GLY A 6 -30.06 17.49 23.37
N GLY A 7 -30.39 16.98 22.21
CA GLY A 7 -29.93 15.67 21.76
C GLY A 7 -28.40 15.69 21.58
N LYS A 8 -27.69 14.88 22.34
CA LYS A 8 -26.28 14.57 22.05
C LYS A 8 -26.22 13.90 20.67
N ARG A 9 -25.54 14.50 19.72
CA ARG A 9 -25.13 13.81 18.49
C ARG A 9 -24.17 12.72 18.93
N GLU A 10 -24.58 11.47 18.87
CA GLU A 10 -23.68 10.32 18.94
C GLU A 10 -22.74 10.46 17.76
N GLY A 11 -21.44 10.65 18.04
CA GLY A 11 -20.40 10.66 17.02
C GLY A 11 -20.40 9.28 16.34
N LYS A 12 -20.54 9.21 15.03
CA LYS A 12 -20.44 7.98 14.26
C LYS A 12 -19.09 7.34 14.54
N GLN A 13 -19.07 6.16 15.11
CA GLN A 13 -17.84 5.40 15.37
C GLN A 13 -17.20 5.02 14.01
N MET A 14 -15.89 5.22 13.87
CA MET A 14 -15.16 4.84 12.66
C MET A 14 -15.17 3.32 12.48
N THR A 15 -15.35 2.90 11.23
CA THR A 15 -15.14 1.49 10.84
C THR A 15 -13.65 1.13 10.93
N GLU A 16 -13.32 -0.16 10.99
CA GLU A 16 -11.91 -0.60 11.00
C GLU A 16 -11.18 -0.16 9.72
N ARG A 17 -11.87 -0.12 8.58
CA ARG A 17 -11.33 0.43 7.34
C ARG A 17 -11.05 1.94 7.42
N GLU A 18 -11.94 2.71 8.00
CA GLU A 18 -11.73 4.16 8.22
C GLU A 18 -10.52 4.40 9.12
N LYS A 19 -10.36 3.62 10.21
CA LYS A 19 -9.18 3.66 11.09
C LYS A 19 -7.90 3.29 10.33
N MET A 20 -7.93 2.21 9.55
CA MET A 20 -6.80 1.75 8.72
C MET A 20 -6.30 2.87 7.81
N LEU A 21 -7.20 3.52 7.07
CA LEU A 21 -6.85 4.60 6.15
C LEU A 21 -6.47 5.92 6.85
N ALA A 22 -6.89 6.10 8.10
CA ALA A 22 -6.50 7.23 8.95
C ALA A 22 -5.15 7.02 9.66
N GLY A 23 -4.56 5.82 9.60
CA GLY A 23 -3.32 5.50 10.30
C GLY A 23 -3.51 5.21 11.79
N GLU A 24 -4.75 5.03 12.23
CA GLU A 24 -5.07 4.63 13.60
C GLU A 24 -4.87 3.12 13.79
N LEU A 25 -4.81 2.69 15.05
CA LEU A 25 -4.82 1.25 15.36
C LEU A 25 -6.15 0.63 14.91
N TYR A 26 -6.06 -0.41 14.10
CA TYR A 26 -7.22 -1.13 13.57
C TYR A 26 -7.08 -2.64 13.73
N ASP A 27 -8.22 -3.33 13.67
CA ASP A 27 -8.30 -4.78 13.67
C ASP A 27 -8.26 -5.31 12.23
N CYS A 28 -7.11 -5.85 11.81
CA CYS A 28 -6.94 -6.44 10.47
C CYS A 28 -7.81 -7.70 10.23
N GLY A 29 -8.38 -8.30 11.29
CA GLY A 29 -9.31 -9.42 11.21
C GLY A 29 -10.78 -8.99 11.10
N ASP A 30 -11.08 -7.70 10.91
CA ASP A 30 -12.44 -7.23 10.62
C ASP A 30 -12.99 -7.87 9.34
N ARG A 31 -14.28 -8.19 9.35
CA ARG A 31 -14.90 -8.93 8.24
C ARG A 31 -14.86 -8.17 6.92
N GLU A 32 -15.12 -6.85 6.93
CA GLU A 32 -15.05 -6.03 5.71
C GLU A 32 -13.64 -6.06 5.12
N LEU A 33 -12.62 -5.96 5.98
CA LEU A 33 -11.22 -5.99 5.56
C LEU A 33 -10.83 -7.35 5.00
N LEU A 34 -11.21 -8.44 5.65
CA LEU A 34 -10.95 -9.80 5.18
C LEU A 34 -11.63 -10.09 3.83
N ASP A 35 -12.89 -9.69 3.66
CA ASP A 35 -13.61 -9.89 2.39
C ASP A 35 -12.91 -9.15 1.24
N ARG A 36 -12.42 -7.92 1.48
CA ARG A 36 -11.63 -7.13 0.51
C ARG A 36 -10.30 -7.78 0.20
N TRP A 37 -9.60 -8.26 1.22
CA TRP A 37 -8.33 -8.94 1.09
C TRP A 37 -8.47 -10.23 0.25
N HIS A 38 -9.46 -11.07 0.55
CA HIS A 38 -9.72 -12.28 -0.22
C HIS A 38 -10.05 -11.98 -1.69
N ARG A 39 -10.86 -10.94 -1.95
CA ARG A 39 -11.16 -10.49 -3.31
C ARG A 39 -9.86 -10.11 -4.04
N ALA A 40 -9.01 -9.31 -3.44
CA ALA A 40 -7.74 -8.88 -4.03
C ALA A 40 -6.81 -10.08 -4.31
N LYS A 41 -6.68 -11.02 -3.35
CA LYS A 41 -5.85 -12.23 -3.54
C LYS A 41 -6.34 -13.10 -4.71
N ASN A 42 -7.65 -13.19 -4.92
CA ASN A 42 -8.20 -13.90 -6.08
C ASN A 42 -7.85 -13.18 -7.40
N LEU A 43 -8.02 -11.85 -7.47
CA LEU A 43 -7.66 -11.06 -8.65
C LEU A 43 -6.16 -11.15 -8.97
N VAL A 44 -5.30 -11.07 -7.94
CA VAL A 44 -3.84 -11.23 -8.08
C VAL A 44 -3.47 -12.62 -8.59
N ARG A 45 -4.10 -13.68 -8.08
CA ARG A 45 -3.91 -15.04 -8.59
C ARG A 45 -4.26 -15.10 -10.08
N ASP A 46 -5.41 -14.57 -10.45
CA ASP A 46 -5.89 -14.62 -11.83
C ASP A 46 -4.96 -13.80 -12.75
N TYR A 47 -4.52 -12.61 -12.31
CA TYR A 47 -3.52 -11.79 -13.00
C TYR A 47 -2.21 -12.54 -13.25
N ASN A 48 -1.68 -13.15 -12.20
CA ASN A 48 -0.40 -13.85 -12.25
C ASN A 48 -0.44 -15.14 -13.08
N GLN A 49 -1.62 -15.72 -13.30
CA GLN A 49 -1.85 -16.92 -14.13
C GLN A 49 -2.29 -16.59 -15.56
N THR A 50 -2.62 -15.33 -15.85
CA THR A 50 -3.00 -14.90 -17.19
C THR A 50 -1.79 -14.91 -18.10
N ASP A 51 -1.94 -15.45 -19.31
CA ASP A 51 -0.90 -15.48 -20.33
C ASP A 51 -0.31 -14.09 -20.58
N SER A 52 1.01 -14.05 -20.83
CA SER A 52 1.74 -12.77 -20.88
C SER A 52 1.28 -11.83 -21.98
N ASP A 53 0.77 -12.37 -23.08
CA ASP A 53 0.26 -11.66 -24.25
C ASP A 53 -1.26 -11.40 -24.23
N ASN A 54 -1.98 -11.93 -23.25
CA ASN A 54 -3.41 -11.63 -23.05
C ASN A 54 -3.61 -10.27 -22.36
N LEU A 55 -3.25 -9.21 -23.07
CA LEU A 55 -3.26 -7.84 -22.54
C LEU A 55 -4.67 -7.37 -22.14
N ALA A 56 -5.69 -7.79 -22.89
CA ALA A 56 -7.07 -7.39 -22.60
C ALA A 56 -7.55 -7.91 -21.25
N GLU A 57 -7.25 -9.17 -20.93
CA GLU A 57 -7.63 -9.75 -19.64
C GLU A 57 -6.81 -9.16 -18.48
N LYS A 58 -5.51 -8.95 -18.68
CA LYS A 58 -4.66 -8.27 -17.71
C LYS A 58 -5.16 -6.85 -17.41
N ASP A 59 -5.53 -6.10 -18.44
CA ASP A 59 -6.07 -4.76 -18.30
C ASP A 59 -7.39 -4.75 -17.53
N ARG A 60 -8.29 -5.70 -17.84
CA ARG A 60 -9.55 -5.87 -17.11
C ARG A 60 -9.30 -6.13 -15.61
N ILE A 61 -8.40 -7.09 -15.30
CA ILE A 61 -8.10 -7.45 -13.90
C ILE A 61 -7.49 -6.26 -13.15
N LEU A 62 -6.54 -5.54 -13.76
CA LEU A 62 -5.96 -4.35 -13.14
C LEU A 62 -6.98 -3.25 -12.89
N GLY A 63 -7.96 -3.08 -13.81
CA GLY A 63 -9.09 -2.15 -13.63
C GLY A 63 -9.99 -2.48 -12.44
N GLU A 64 -10.10 -3.77 -12.08
CA GLU A 64 -10.88 -4.23 -10.91
C GLU A 64 -10.06 -4.24 -9.62
N LEU A 65 -8.75 -4.41 -9.72
CA LEU A 65 -7.83 -4.57 -8.60
C LEU A 65 -7.40 -3.22 -8.03
N LEU A 66 -6.95 -2.30 -8.91
CA LEU A 66 -6.30 -1.06 -8.49
C LEU A 66 -7.32 0.01 -8.09
N GLY A 67 -6.93 0.90 -7.18
CA GLY A 67 -7.73 2.06 -6.78
C GLY A 67 -7.86 3.11 -7.87
N GLY A 68 -6.84 3.22 -8.73
CA GLY A 68 -6.83 4.07 -9.90
C GLY A 68 -5.52 3.96 -10.68
N ARG A 69 -5.58 4.27 -11.97
CA ARG A 69 -4.39 4.28 -12.83
C ARG A 69 -4.59 5.22 -14.01
N GLY A 70 -3.48 5.79 -14.48
CA GLY A 70 -3.41 6.51 -15.74
C GLY A 70 -3.22 5.57 -16.93
N ASP A 71 -2.84 6.15 -18.06
CA ASP A 71 -2.55 5.43 -19.30
C ASP A 71 -1.17 4.76 -19.28
N ASN A 72 -1.00 3.70 -20.09
CA ASN A 72 0.28 3.01 -20.30
C ASN A 72 0.90 2.43 -19.02
N LEU A 73 0.10 1.81 -18.16
CA LEU A 73 0.62 1.04 -17.03
C LEU A 73 1.00 -0.37 -17.48
N TRP A 74 2.26 -0.76 -17.24
CA TRP A 74 2.76 -2.11 -17.47
C TRP A 74 3.17 -2.75 -16.15
N ILE A 75 2.58 -3.90 -15.83
CA ILE A 75 2.99 -4.70 -14.66
C ILE A 75 3.40 -6.10 -15.13
N THR A 76 4.63 -6.47 -14.85
CA THR A 76 5.14 -7.82 -15.16
C THR A 76 4.80 -8.77 -14.00
N ALA A 77 4.09 -9.84 -14.32
CA ALA A 77 3.78 -10.89 -13.33
C ALA A 77 5.05 -11.69 -12.94
N PRO A 78 5.10 -12.25 -11.73
CA PRO A 78 4.10 -12.13 -10.69
C PRO A 78 4.17 -10.78 -9.95
N PHE A 79 3.00 -10.31 -9.50
CA PHE A 79 2.82 -9.09 -8.71
C PHE A 79 1.96 -9.41 -7.48
N TYR A 80 2.21 -8.77 -6.34
CA TYR A 80 1.54 -9.08 -5.09
C TYR A 80 1.07 -7.80 -4.38
N VAL A 81 -0.15 -7.85 -3.86
CA VAL A 81 -0.75 -6.75 -3.09
C VAL A 81 -1.52 -7.30 -1.89
N ASP A 82 -1.91 -6.45 -0.95
CA ASP A 82 -2.89 -6.82 0.08
C ASP A 82 -4.32 -6.54 -0.38
N TYR A 83 -4.66 -5.32 -0.70
CA TYR A 83 -6.00 -4.93 -1.12
C TYR A 83 -6.07 -4.50 -2.59
N GLY A 84 -4.99 -3.97 -3.14
CA GLY A 84 -4.90 -3.43 -4.50
C GLY A 84 -5.61 -2.09 -4.67
N ASN A 85 -6.78 -1.93 -4.08
CA ASN A 85 -7.63 -0.75 -4.25
C ASN A 85 -7.16 0.50 -3.49
N ASN A 86 -6.05 0.41 -2.77
CA ASN A 86 -5.35 1.55 -2.19
C ASN A 86 -4.11 1.96 -2.99
N ILE A 87 -3.87 1.32 -4.15
CA ILE A 87 -2.74 1.62 -5.05
C ILE A 87 -3.24 2.48 -6.20
N TYR A 88 -2.53 3.57 -6.44
CA TYR A 88 -2.82 4.54 -7.50
C TYR A 88 -1.57 4.80 -8.32
N PHE A 89 -1.70 4.71 -9.65
CA PHE A 89 -0.62 5.00 -10.59
C PHE A 89 -0.98 6.20 -11.47
N GLY A 90 0.00 7.02 -11.78
CA GLY A 90 -0.05 7.97 -12.87
C GLY A 90 0.12 7.30 -14.23
N ASN A 91 0.55 8.08 -15.23
CA ASN A 91 0.74 7.62 -16.61
C ASN A 91 2.15 7.05 -16.82
N ASN A 92 2.29 6.17 -17.84
CA ASN A 92 3.56 5.65 -18.32
C ASN A 92 4.41 4.97 -17.21
N CYS A 93 3.78 4.15 -16.38
CA CYS A 93 4.46 3.46 -15.28
C CYS A 93 4.78 2.01 -15.63
N GLU A 94 5.96 1.56 -15.22
CA GLU A 94 6.38 0.16 -15.32
C GLU A 94 6.68 -0.41 -13.93
N VAL A 95 6.06 -1.55 -13.63
CA VAL A 95 6.37 -2.37 -12.45
C VAL A 95 6.87 -3.71 -12.92
N ASN A 96 8.09 -4.04 -12.55
CA ASN A 96 8.73 -5.28 -12.93
C ASN A 96 8.32 -6.44 -12.01
N MET A 97 8.75 -7.67 -12.35
CA MET A 97 8.34 -8.90 -11.70
C MET A 97 8.70 -8.98 -10.20
N ASN A 98 7.94 -9.79 -9.47
CA ASN A 98 8.11 -10.07 -8.04
C ASN A 98 7.99 -8.84 -7.13
N CYS A 99 7.37 -7.77 -7.57
CA CYS A 99 7.10 -6.63 -6.71
C CYS A 99 5.95 -6.93 -5.72
N THR A 100 6.09 -6.44 -4.49
CA THR A 100 5.12 -6.65 -3.41
C THR A 100 4.73 -5.30 -2.80
N PHE A 101 3.47 -4.92 -2.95
CA PHE A 101 2.92 -3.67 -2.41
C PHE A 101 1.87 -4.01 -1.35
N LEU A 102 2.23 -3.89 -0.06
CA LEU A 102 1.31 -4.10 1.05
C LEU A 102 0.56 -2.79 1.31
N ASP A 103 -0.57 -2.67 0.64
CA ASP A 103 -1.37 -1.46 0.52
C ASP A 103 -2.52 -1.39 1.54
N ASP A 104 -2.23 -1.60 2.81
CA ASP A 104 -3.17 -1.33 3.90
C ASP A 104 -3.53 0.17 3.97
N ASN A 105 -2.61 1.05 3.57
CA ASN A 105 -2.89 2.45 3.30
C ASN A 105 -2.54 2.80 1.86
N ARG A 106 -2.73 4.05 1.48
CA ARG A 106 -2.51 4.51 0.11
C ARG A 106 -1.06 4.39 -0.30
N ILE A 107 -0.84 3.83 -1.49
CA ILE A 107 0.39 3.91 -2.26
C ILE A 107 0.06 4.73 -3.50
N VAL A 108 0.62 5.93 -3.58
CA VAL A 108 0.40 6.85 -4.70
C VAL A 108 1.70 6.98 -5.47
N ILE A 109 1.66 6.67 -6.76
CA ILE A 109 2.82 6.71 -7.67
C ILE A 109 2.48 7.66 -8.79
N GLY A 110 3.34 8.65 -9.03
CA GLY A 110 3.20 9.66 -10.06
C GLY A 110 3.45 9.12 -11.47
N ASP A 111 3.61 10.04 -12.42
CA ASP A 111 3.86 9.73 -13.83
C ASP A 111 5.30 9.25 -14.08
N ASN A 112 5.48 8.42 -15.12
CA ASN A 112 6.80 7.96 -15.60
C ASN A 112 7.64 7.23 -14.53
N ALA A 113 7.02 6.44 -13.67
CA ALA A 113 7.71 5.66 -12.67
C ALA A 113 8.24 4.33 -13.25
N LEU A 114 9.51 4.02 -12.97
CA LEU A 114 10.15 2.74 -13.31
C LEU A 114 10.48 1.99 -12.03
N ILE A 115 9.81 0.87 -11.78
CA ILE A 115 9.97 0.06 -10.58
C ILE A 115 10.58 -1.29 -10.99
N ALA A 116 11.82 -1.51 -10.60
CA ALA A 116 12.60 -2.69 -10.95
C ALA A 116 12.15 -3.96 -10.19
N PRO A 117 12.64 -5.16 -10.56
CA PRO A 117 12.20 -6.40 -9.93
C PRO A 117 12.43 -6.47 -8.42
N ASN A 118 11.57 -7.20 -7.72
CA ASN A 118 11.67 -7.48 -6.29
C ASN A 118 11.57 -6.23 -5.39
N VAL A 119 11.04 -5.11 -5.87
CA VAL A 119 10.78 -3.93 -5.04
C VAL A 119 9.61 -4.21 -4.10
N GLN A 120 9.76 -3.76 -2.86
CA GLN A 120 8.76 -3.91 -1.81
C GLN A 120 8.34 -2.53 -1.31
N ILE A 121 7.03 -2.29 -1.24
CA ILE A 121 6.46 -1.06 -0.68
C ILE A 121 5.50 -1.45 0.44
N TYR A 122 5.76 -0.98 1.64
CA TYR A 122 4.99 -1.30 2.82
C TYR A 122 4.30 -0.05 3.37
N THR A 123 3.02 -0.17 3.66
CA THR A 123 2.26 0.88 4.34
C THR A 123 1.85 0.49 5.76
N ALA A 124 1.91 -0.79 6.10
CA ALA A 124 1.53 -1.32 7.40
C ALA A 124 2.73 -1.59 8.30
N PHE A 125 2.52 -1.44 9.59
CA PHE A 125 3.47 -1.80 10.64
C PHE A 125 2.73 -2.16 11.94
N HIS A 126 3.42 -2.89 12.81
CA HIS A 126 2.89 -3.30 14.12
C HIS A 126 3.55 -2.50 15.24
N PRO A 127 2.88 -2.34 16.40
CA PRO A 127 3.49 -1.79 17.59
C PRO A 127 4.83 -2.47 17.92
N THR A 128 5.84 -1.68 18.23
CA THR A 128 7.17 -2.19 18.60
C THR A 128 7.18 -2.88 19.96
N ASP A 129 6.33 -2.43 20.90
CA ASP A 129 6.14 -3.14 22.17
C ASP A 129 5.35 -4.44 21.93
N ALA A 130 5.92 -5.56 22.35
CA ALA A 130 5.30 -6.86 22.17
C ALA A 130 3.95 -7.00 22.90
N ARG A 131 3.75 -6.26 24.00
CA ARG A 131 2.49 -6.27 24.77
C ARG A 131 1.34 -5.60 24.02
N ASP A 132 1.67 -4.65 23.15
CA ASP A 132 0.69 -3.90 22.38
C ASP A 132 0.46 -4.48 20.97
N ARG A 133 1.28 -5.46 20.56
CA ARG A 133 1.28 -6.01 19.20
C ARG A 133 0.14 -6.96 18.93
N PHE A 134 -0.23 -7.78 19.93
CA PHE A 134 -1.26 -8.79 19.77
C PHE A 134 -2.61 -8.31 20.26
N GLY A 135 -3.68 -8.74 19.56
CA GLY A 135 -5.05 -8.50 19.98
C GLY A 135 -5.48 -9.42 21.12
N GLU A 136 -6.65 -9.14 21.66
CA GLU A 136 -7.29 -9.99 22.68
C GLU A 136 -8.26 -10.98 22.02
N ALA A 137 -8.59 -12.06 22.72
CA ALA A 137 -9.66 -12.95 22.31
C ALA A 137 -11.00 -12.18 22.30
N ARG A 138 -11.79 -12.35 21.23
CA ARG A 138 -13.12 -11.77 21.12
C ARG A 138 -14.15 -12.62 21.86
N GLU A 139 -15.33 -12.04 22.14
CA GLU A 139 -16.44 -12.73 22.82
C GLU A 139 -16.93 -13.97 22.06
N ASP A 140 -16.84 -13.97 20.74
CA ASP A 140 -17.21 -15.10 19.87
C ASP A 140 -16.13 -16.21 19.79
N GLY A 141 -15.04 -16.08 20.57
CA GLY A 141 -13.92 -17.01 20.59
C GLY A 141 -12.93 -16.84 19.44
N SER A 142 -13.17 -15.91 18.53
CA SER A 142 -12.18 -15.55 17.51
C SER A 142 -11.06 -14.70 18.13
N PHE A 143 -9.92 -14.66 17.47
CA PHE A 143 -8.73 -13.97 17.98
C PHE A 143 -8.34 -12.83 17.03
N ALA A 144 -8.28 -11.61 17.54
CA ALA A 144 -7.67 -10.51 16.82
C ALA A 144 -6.16 -10.75 16.77
N PHE A 145 -5.68 -11.25 15.63
CA PHE A 145 -4.31 -11.79 15.49
C PHE A 145 -3.24 -10.75 15.84
N CYS A 146 -3.37 -9.52 15.37
CA CYS A 146 -2.43 -8.46 15.69
C CYS A 146 -3.08 -7.08 15.56
N LYS A 147 -2.55 -6.12 16.30
CA LYS A 147 -2.86 -4.70 16.11
C LYS A 147 -1.95 -4.15 15.03
N THR A 148 -2.51 -3.39 14.11
CA THR A 148 -1.81 -2.84 12.96
C THR A 148 -2.05 -1.32 12.89
N GLN A 149 -1.03 -0.60 12.49
CA GLN A 149 -1.09 0.81 12.11
C GLN A 149 -0.59 0.95 10.68
N THR A 150 -0.93 2.05 10.05
CA THR A 150 -0.53 2.31 8.67
C THR A 150 -0.04 3.73 8.50
N ALA A 151 0.77 3.94 7.45
CA ALA A 151 1.10 5.26 6.96
C ALA A 151 1.23 5.19 5.42
N PRO A 152 0.69 6.17 4.68
CA PRO A 152 0.73 6.16 3.22
C PRO A 152 2.16 6.29 2.69
N VAL A 153 2.39 5.75 1.50
CA VAL A 153 3.62 5.98 0.73
C VAL A 153 3.28 6.80 -0.52
N VAL A 154 4.07 7.83 -0.77
CA VAL A 154 3.92 8.70 -1.93
C VAL A 154 5.22 8.70 -2.73
N ILE A 155 5.11 8.46 -4.04
CA ILE A 155 6.23 8.47 -4.98
C ILE A 155 5.86 9.48 -6.08
N GLY A 156 6.73 10.46 -6.29
CA GLY A 156 6.54 11.53 -7.27
C GLY A 156 6.72 11.07 -8.71
N ASP A 157 6.86 12.05 -9.61
CA ASP A 157 7.03 11.83 -11.03
C ASP A 157 8.48 11.51 -11.41
N ASN A 158 8.68 10.77 -12.52
CA ASN A 158 9.99 10.45 -13.08
C ASN A 158 10.93 9.73 -12.09
N VAL A 159 10.38 8.84 -11.26
CA VAL A 159 11.15 8.12 -10.25
C VAL A 159 11.60 6.75 -10.79
N TRP A 160 12.88 6.44 -10.57
CA TRP A 160 13.41 5.10 -10.81
C TRP A 160 13.79 4.42 -9.48
N ILE A 161 13.15 3.28 -9.19
CA ILE A 161 13.43 2.47 -8.00
C ILE A 161 14.17 1.21 -8.44
N GLY A 162 15.42 1.08 -8.01
CA GLY A 162 16.31 -0.05 -8.30
C GLY A 162 15.84 -1.35 -7.62
N GLY A 163 16.18 -2.48 -8.25
CA GLY A 163 15.71 -3.81 -7.85
C GLY A 163 16.02 -4.16 -6.40
N GLY A 164 15.07 -4.82 -5.75
CA GLY A 164 15.18 -5.24 -4.35
C GLY A 164 15.16 -4.10 -3.33
N ALA A 165 14.82 -2.86 -3.73
CA ALA A 165 14.64 -1.77 -2.78
C ALA A 165 13.37 -1.99 -1.93
N ILE A 166 13.42 -1.54 -0.69
CA ILE A 166 12.32 -1.60 0.28
C ILE A 166 11.94 -0.19 0.69
N ILE A 167 10.68 0.19 0.47
CA ILE A 167 10.13 1.48 0.86
C ILE A 167 9.28 1.28 2.12
N MET A 168 9.65 1.97 3.19
CA MET A 168 9.00 1.80 4.50
C MET A 168 7.75 2.69 4.63
N PRO A 169 6.83 2.33 5.54
CA PRO A 169 5.60 3.10 5.77
C PRO A 169 5.85 4.58 6.05
N GLY A 170 5.02 5.44 5.48
CA GLY A 170 5.06 6.89 5.68
C GLY A 170 6.09 7.66 4.86
N VAL A 171 6.84 6.98 3.99
CA VAL A 171 7.87 7.61 3.17
C VAL A 171 7.26 8.36 1.99
N THR A 172 7.76 9.57 1.75
CA THR A 172 7.54 10.34 0.53
C THR A 172 8.85 10.39 -0.27
N ILE A 173 8.80 9.98 -1.54
CA ILE A 173 9.89 10.13 -2.52
C ILE A 173 9.46 11.23 -3.49
N GLY A 174 10.26 12.28 -3.59
CA GLY A 174 10.00 13.42 -4.50
C GLY A 174 10.16 13.07 -5.97
N ASP A 175 10.03 14.08 -6.83
CA ASP A 175 10.15 13.92 -8.28
C ASP A 175 11.61 13.77 -8.72
N ASN A 176 11.83 13.15 -9.88
CA ASN A 176 13.15 12.98 -10.51
C ASN A 176 14.17 12.27 -9.61
N VAL A 177 13.72 11.31 -8.80
CA VAL A 177 14.56 10.59 -7.83
C VAL A 177 15.01 9.25 -8.41
N VAL A 178 16.26 8.88 -8.12
CA VAL A 178 16.79 7.52 -8.34
C VAL A 178 17.06 6.86 -6.99
N ILE A 179 16.41 5.74 -6.74
CA ILE A 179 16.71 4.87 -5.59
C ILE A 179 17.58 3.70 -6.08
N GLY A 180 18.79 3.57 -5.53
CA GLY A 180 19.70 2.48 -5.88
C GLY A 180 19.19 1.11 -5.44
N ALA A 181 19.58 0.05 -6.17
CA ALA A 181 19.19 -1.32 -5.88
C ALA A 181 19.56 -1.76 -4.45
N GLY A 182 18.73 -2.59 -3.82
CA GLY A 182 18.94 -3.11 -2.47
C GLY A 182 18.83 -2.07 -1.35
N SER A 183 18.31 -0.88 -1.64
CA SER A 183 18.17 0.18 -0.64
C SER A 183 17.00 -0.07 0.31
N VAL A 184 17.15 0.35 1.58
CA VAL A 184 16.05 0.38 2.55
C VAL A 184 15.73 1.85 2.87
N VAL A 185 14.63 2.35 2.28
CA VAL A 185 14.20 3.75 2.39
C VAL A 185 13.34 3.92 3.62
N THR A 186 13.88 4.56 4.65
CA THR A 186 13.25 4.74 5.97
C THR A 186 12.89 6.19 6.29
N ARG A 187 13.12 7.10 5.34
CA ARG A 187 12.86 8.55 5.46
C ARG A 187 12.54 9.12 4.10
N ASP A 188 11.91 10.27 4.08
CA ASP A 188 11.63 11.00 2.85
C ASP A 188 12.89 11.30 2.05
N ILE A 189 12.75 11.24 0.73
CA ILE A 189 13.81 11.53 -0.24
C ILE A 189 13.38 12.77 -1.03
N PRO A 190 14.15 13.86 -0.98
CA PRO A 190 13.82 15.08 -1.71
C PRO A 190 13.93 14.90 -3.21
N SER A 191 13.21 15.73 -3.98
CA SER A 191 13.25 15.74 -5.44
C SER A 191 14.67 15.99 -5.97
N ASP A 192 14.91 15.58 -7.21
CA ASP A 192 16.15 15.80 -7.97
C ASP A 192 17.38 15.17 -7.31
N THR A 193 17.23 14.03 -6.64
CA THR A 193 18.31 13.37 -5.90
C THR A 193 18.56 11.92 -6.31
N ILE A 194 19.74 11.44 -6.01
CA ILE A 194 20.11 10.02 -6.04
C ILE A 194 20.34 9.56 -4.61
N ALA A 195 19.69 8.48 -4.22
CA ALA A 195 19.80 7.92 -2.88
C ALA A 195 20.00 6.39 -2.92
N TYR A 196 20.84 5.85 -2.05
CA TYR A 196 21.00 4.41 -1.92
C TYR A 196 21.52 3.98 -0.55
N GLY A 197 21.50 2.66 -0.31
CA GLY A 197 22.05 2.01 0.88
C GLY A 197 21.00 1.50 1.87
N SER A 198 21.47 0.85 2.92
CA SER A 198 20.65 0.34 4.02
C SER A 198 21.27 0.79 5.35
N PRO A 199 20.71 1.82 6.00
CA PRO A 199 19.58 2.65 5.59
C PRO A 199 19.93 3.57 4.40
N CYS A 200 18.95 3.84 3.53
CA CYS A 200 19.10 4.69 2.35
C CYS A 200 19.48 6.13 2.73
N ARG A 201 20.40 6.72 1.97
CA ARG A 201 20.85 8.11 2.14
C ARG A 201 20.98 8.80 0.79
N VAL A 202 20.61 10.07 0.76
CA VAL A 202 20.88 10.95 -0.38
C VAL A 202 22.40 11.11 -0.53
N ILE A 203 22.89 10.95 -1.76
CA ILE A 203 24.31 11.04 -2.08
C ILE A 203 24.62 12.13 -3.11
N ARG A 204 23.59 12.57 -3.85
CA ARG A 204 23.71 13.62 -4.86
C ARG A 204 22.37 14.34 -5.03
#